data_bb4a93c46866d837b6ae4b061ab2dda6
#
_entry.id   bb4a93c46866d837b6ae4b061ab2dda6
#
_cell.length_a   1.000
_cell.length_b   1.000
_cell.length_c   1.000
_cell.angle_alpha   90.00
_cell.angle_beta   90.00
_cell.angle_gamma   90.00
#
_symmetry.space_group_name_H-M   'P 1'
#
loop_
_entity.id
_entity.type
_entity.pdbx_description
1 polymer ?
#
loop_
_entity_poly.entity_id
_entity_poly.type
_entity_poly.pdbx_seq_one_letter_code
_entity_poly.pdbx_strand_id
1 'polypeptide(L)'
;MDISVKLPGLNLKNPIIPASGCFGFGKEYAELYDLSVLGGIAIKSATPQERFGNPTPRIAETPMGMLNAIGLQNKGVDSIIKNELPFLAQYDTEIMANVAGACEEDYVEVIKKLNDQPVIKAYELNISCPNVKHGGIGLGTKPELAAHVTKICKESATKPVYVKLSPNVTDIVEIAKAVEEAGADGIVLINTLMGMRINLKTGKPLLANVTGGLSG
;
A
#
# COMPACT_ATOMS: atom_id res chain seq x y z
N MET A 1 5.65 3.96 30.28
CA MET A 1 6.73 4.04 29.26
C MET A 1 6.13 4.80 28.08
N ASP A 2 6.80 5.85 27.61
CA ASP A 2 6.41 6.53 26.38
C ASP A 2 6.84 5.69 25.18
N ILE A 3 5.88 5.36 24.30
CA ILE A 3 6.09 4.58 23.08
C ILE A 3 5.69 5.37 21.83
N SER A 4 5.53 6.68 21.97
CA SER A 4 5.24 7.57 20.86
C SER A 4 6.40 7.62 19.85
N VAL A 5 6.08 7.80 18.57
CA VAL A 5 7.06 7.89 17.48
C VAL A 5 6.73 9.08 16.61
N LYS A 6 7.72 9.89 16.29
CA LYS A 6 7.60 11.00 15.35
C LYS A 6 8.27 10.64 14.03
N LEU A 7 7.48 10.66 12.97
CA LEU A 7 7.94 10.48 11.60
C LEU A 7 7.50 11.70 10.76
N PRO A 8 8.07 11.94 9.59
CA PRO A 8 7.61 13.02 8.70
C PRO A 8 6.10 12.98 8.49
N GLY A 9 5.40 14.03 8.96
CA GLY A 9 3.94 14.17 8.88
C GLY A 9 3.10 13.28 9.81
N LEU A 10 3.71 12.41 10.61
CA LEU A 10 3.01 11.46 11.49
C LEU A 10 3.48 11.60 12.94
N ASN A 11 2.54 11.84 13.85
CA ASN A 11 2.77 11.89 15.29
C ASN A 11 2.09 10.69 15.95
N LEU A 12 2.75 9.54 15.85
CA LEU A 12 2.19 8.26 16.29
C LEU A 12 2.21 8.17 17.82
N LYS A 13 1.09 7.89 18.46
CA LYS A 13 1.01 7.62 19.91
C LYS A 13 1.67 6.30 20.31
N ASN A 14 1.82 5.38 19.34
CA ASN A 14 2.56 4.12 19.45
C ASN A 14 3.00 3.68 18.04
N PRO A 15 3.95 2.72 17.89
CA PRO A 15 4.51 2.35 16.60
C PRO A 15 3.62 1.43 15.75
N ILE A 16 2.39 1.15 16.15
CA ILE A 16 1.54 0.17 15.46
C ILE A 16 0.78 0.83 14.33
N ILE A 17 1.08 0.39 13.09
CA ILE A 17 0.39 0.79 11.86
C ILE A 17 0.00 -0.48 11.09
N PRO A 18 -1.28 -0.87 11.03
CA PRO A 18 -1.74 -1.94 10.16
C PRO A 18 -1.40 -1.64 8.70
N ALA A 19 -0.83 -2.63 8.01
CA ALA A 19 -0.40 -2.48 6.63
C ALA A 19 -1.60 -2.35 5.67
N SER A 20 -1.40 -1.57 4.60
CA SER A 20 -2.38 -1.44 3.53
C SER A 20 -2.74 -2.81 2.92
N GLY A 21 -4.04 -3.05 2.74
CA GLY A 21 -4.59 -4.30 2.22
C GLY A 21 -4.94 -5.34 3.28
N CYS A 22 -4.38 -5.25 4.50
CA CYS A 22 -4.71 -6.14 5.62
C CYS A 22 -5.86 -5.61 6.47
N PHE A 23 -6.04 -4.30 6.48
CA PHE A 23 -6.95 -3.60 7.40
C PHE A 23 -8.12 -2.90 6.67
N GLY A 24 -8.10 -2.85 5.34
CA GLY A 24 -9.10 -2.13 4.56
C GLY A 24 -9.12 -0.64 4.91
N PHE A 25 -10.27 -0.19 5.42
CA PHE A 25 -10.48 1.14 6.00
C PHE A 25 -10.83 1.05 7.50
N GLY A 26 -10.68 -0.13 8.09
CA GLY A 26 -10.88 -0.38 9.52
C GLY A 26 -12.34 -0.57 9.97
N LYS A 27 -13.33 -0.54 9.06
CA LYS A 27 -14.75 -0.63 9.42
C LYS A 27 -15.08 -1.92 10.19
N GLU A 28 -14.60 -3.05 9.70
CA GLU A 28 -14.80 -4.35 10.33
C GLU A 28 -14.11 -4.46 11.69
N TYR A 29 -12.93 -3.83 11.82
CA TYR A 29 -12.17 -3.81 13.06
C TYR A 29 -12.78 -2.85 14.10
N ALA A 30 -13.43 -1.78 13.65
CA ALA A 30 -14.11 -0.85 14.53
C ALA A 30 -15.30 -1.49 15.28
N GLU A 31 -15.84 -2.59 14.78
CA GLU A 31 -16.83 -3.40 15.47
C GLU A 31 -16.24 -4.17 16.68
N LEU A 32 -14.91 -4.33 16.71
CA LEU A 32 -14.21 -5.11 17.74
C LEU A 32 -13.54 -4.23 18.78
N TYR A 33 -13.00 -3.06 18.36
CA TYR A 33 -12.30 -2.13 19.26
C TYR A 33 -12.23 -0.71 18.64
N ASP A 34 -11.97 0.27 19.49
CA ASP A 34 -11.77 1.67 19.07
C ASP A 34 -10.46 1.80 18.28
N LEU A 35 -10.56 2.23 17.00
CA LEU A 35 -9.40 2.40 16.14
C LEU A 35 -8.40 3.46 16.65
N SER A 36 -8.84 4.33 17.56
CA SER A 36 -7.99 5.33 18.21
C SER A 36 -6.87 4.72 19.06
N VAL A 37 -6.89 3.40 19.35
CA VAL A 37 -5.78 2.72 20.03
C VAL A 37 -4.55 2.55 19.13
N LEU A 38 -4.70 2.66 17.81
CA LEU A 38 -3.62 2.52 16.84
C LEU A 38 -2.81 3.82 16.72
N GLY A 39 -1.52 3.70 16.49
CA GLY A 39 -0.66 4.83 16.16
C GLY A 39 -1.00 5.44 14.81
N GLY A 40 -1.28 4.62 13.82
CA GLY A 40 -1.74 5.02 12.50
C GLY A 40 -2.42 3.90 11.74
N ILE A 41 -2.98 4.21 10.57
CA ILE A 41 -3.58 3.23 9.64
C ILE A 41 -3.11 3.53 8.22
N ALA A 42 -2.44 2.56 7.57
CA ALA A 42 -2.21 2.61 6.14
C ALA A 42 -3.45 2.04 5.42
N ILE A 43 -4.27 2.91 4.85
CA ILE A 43 -5.54 2.52 4.24
C ILE A 43 -5.35 1.72 2.96
N LYS A 44 -6.40 1.04 2.50
CA LYS A 44 -6.41 0.33 1.23
C LYS A 44 -6.01 1.24 0.09
N SER A 45 -5.20 0.71 -0.85
CA SER A 45 -4.71 1.46 -2.00
C SER A 45 -5.81 2.18 -2.76
N ALA A 46 -5.61 3.47 -3.01
CA ALA A 46 -6.43 4.26 -3.90
C ALA A 46 -5.87 4.23 -5.32
N THR A 47 -6.73 4.05 -6.31
CA THR A 47 -6.43 4.24 -7.75
C THR A 47 -7.38 5.30 -8.33
N PRO A 48 -7.08 5.94 -9.49
CA PRO A 48 -7.98 6.93 -10.08
C PRO A 48 -9.40 6.39 -10.27
N GLN A 49 -9.52 5.20 -10.83
CA GLN A 49 -10.77 4.51 -11.12
C GLN A 49 -10.96 3.30 -10.18
N GLU A 50 -12.20 2.82 -10.06
CA GLU A 50 -12.51 1.55 -9.40
C GLU A 50 -11.76 0.38 -10.05
N ARG A 51 -11.27 -0.55 -9.24
CA ARG A 51 -10.67 -1.82 -9.67
C ARG A 51 -11.37 -2.99 -9.01
N PHE A 52 -11.84 -3.93 -9.79
CA PHE A 52 -12.52 -5.15 -9.31
C PHE A 52 -11.52 -6.19 -8.76
N GLY A 53 -10.24 -6.04 -9.07
CA GLY A 53 -9.20 -7.01 -8.72
C GLY A 53 -9.15 -8.19 -9.68
N ASN A 54 -8.33 -9.18 -9.29
CA ASN A 54 -8.13 -10.39 -10.08
C ASN A 54 -9.28 -11.40 -9.90
N PRO A 55 -9.46 -12.37 -10.83
CA PRO A 55 -10.39 -13.47 -10.68
C PRO A 55 -10.10 -14.34 -9.43
N THR A 56 -11.14 -14.96 -8.89
CA THR A 56 -11.03 -15.95 -7.80
C THR A 56 -10.71 -17.35 -8.35
N PRO A 57 -10.06 -18.23 -7.52
CA PRO A 57 -9.55 -18.01 -6.16
C PRO A 57 -8.31 -17.10 -6.17
N ARG A 58 -8.29 -16.13 -5.26
CA ARG A 58 -7.21 -15.13 -5.18
C ARG A 58 -6.54 -15.02 -3.83
N ILE A 59 -6.88 -15.93 -2.92
CA ILE A 59 -6.19 -16.19 -1.66
C ILE A 59 -5.99 -17.68 -1.48
N ALA A 60 -4.90 -18.09 -0.85
CA ALA A 60 -4.62 -19.47 -0.49
C ALA A 60 -3.73 -19.51 0.75
N GLU A 61 -4.13 -20.30 1.73
CA GLU A 61 -3.33 -20.53 2.94
C GLU A 61 -2.03 -21.27 2.63
N THR A 62 -1.01 -21.01 3.42
CA THR A 62 0.24 -21.76 3.46
C THR A 62 0.49 -22.22 4.90
N PRO A 63 1.45 -23.14 5.18
CA PRO A 63 1.70 -23.61 6.53
C PRO A 63 2.01 -22.51 7.56
N MET A 64 2.59 -21.37 7.11
CA MET A 64 3.04 -20.27 7.98
C MET A 64 2.53 -18.91 7.53
N GLY A 65 1.52 -18.85 6.67
CA GLY A 65 1.02 -17.57 6.17
C GLY A 65 -0.02 -17.73 5.07
N MET A 66 -0.08 -16.74 4.19
CA MET A 66 -1.09 -16.67 3.14
C MET A 66 -0.50 -16.15 1.82
N LEU A 67 -0.90 -16.76 0.72
CA LEU A 67 -0.74 -16.22 -0.63
C LEU A 67 -1.95 -15.38 -1.00
N ASN A 68 -1.73 -14.20 -1.54
CA ASN A 68 -2.80 -13.38 -2.11
C ASN A 68 -2.47 -12.88 -3.52
N ALA A 69 -3.48 -12.76 -4.35
CA ALA A 69 -3.44 -12.16 -5.67
C ALA A 69 -4.67 -11.25 -5.84
N ILE A 70 -4.92 -10.34 -4.91
CA ILE A 70 -6.13 -9.49 -4.88
C ILE A 70 -6.20 -8.55 -6.09
N GLY A 71 -5.07 -8.02 -6.59
CA GLY A 71 -5.04 -7.16 -7.78
C GLY A 71 -5.53 -5.74 -7.54
N LEU A 72 -5.21 -5.15 -6.40
CA LEU A 72 -5.56 -3.76 -6.04
C LEU A 72 -7.08 -3.46 -6.03
N GLN A 73 -7.93 -4.43 -5.67
CA GLN A 73 -9.37 -4.16 -5.56
C GLN A 73 -9.62 -2.96 -4.65
N ASN A 74 -10.29 -1.92 -5.21
CA ASN A 74 -10.70 -0.72 -4.49
C ASN A 74 -11.78 0.02 -5.28
N LYS A 75 -12.48 0.96 -4.64
CA LYS A 75 -13.61 1.72 -5.22
C LYS A 75 -13.20 2.98 -5.99
N GLY A 76 -11.90 3.23 -6.15
CA GLY A 76 -11.39 4.48 -6.73
C GLY A 76 -11.32 5.63 -5.71
N VAL A 77 -10.43 6.59 -5.97
CA VAL A 77 -10.11 7.67 -5.04
C VAL A 77 -11.32 8.54 -4.69
N ASP A 78 -12.20 8.83 -5.64
CA ASP A 78 -13.38 9.68 -5.41
C ASP A 78 -14.37 9.02 -4.43
N SER A 79 -14.56 7.70 -4.56
CA SER A 79 -15.38 6.93 -3.62
C SER A 79 -14.74 6.86 -2.22
N ILE A 80 -13.43 6.72 -2.15
CA ILE A 80 -12.68 6.71 -0.89
C ILE A 80 -12.86 8.05 -0.17
N ILE A 81 -12.68 9.17 -0.86
CA ILE A 81 -12.89 10.50 -0.31
C ILE A 81 -14.30 10.67 0.23
N LYS A 82 -15.30 10.24 -0.53
CA LYS A 82 -16.72 10.43 -0.18
C LYS A 82 -17.18 9.53 0.95
N ASN A 83 -16.75 8.27 1.00
CA ASN A 83 -17.38 7.23 1.82
C ASN A 83 -16.48 6.71 2.95
N GLU A 84 -15.15 6.76 2.79
CA GLU A 84 -14.21 6.13 3.73
C GLU A 84 -13.52 7.16 4.64
N LEU A 85 -13.08 8.28 4.06
CA LEU A 85 -12.38 9.30 4.86
C LEU A 85 -13.26 9.95 5.94
N PRO A 86 -14.57 10.22 5.73
CA PRO A 86 -15.44 10.72 6.81
C PRO A 86 -15.59 9.73 7.98
N PHE A 87 -15.54 8.42 7.71
CA PHE A 87 -15.54 7.41 8.76
C PHE A 87 -14.23 7.45 9.55
N LEU A 88 -13.09 7.50 8.87
CA LEU A 88 -11.77 7.54 9.51
C LEU A 88 -11.54 8.83 10.31
N ALA A 89 -12.12 9.94 9.89
CA ALA A 89 -12.01 11.23 10.58
C ALA A 89 -12.61 11.24 12.00
N GLN A 90 -13.38 10.20 12.39
CA GLN A 90 -13.96 10.06 13.71
C GLN A 90 -12.98 9.52 14.76
N TYR A 91 -11.83 9.00 14.32
CA TYR A 91 -10.84 8.34 15.18
C TYR A 91 -9.58 9.20 15.34
N ASP A 92 -9.08 9.24 16.57
CA ASP A 92 -7.79 9.87 16.88
C ASP A 92 -6.63 8.92 16.53
N THR A 93 -6.34 8.80 15.24
CA THR A 93 -5.23 7.99 14.71
C THR A 93 -4.70 8.62 13.42
N GLU A 94 -3.42 8.42 13.11
CA GLU A 94 -2.81 9.01 11.92
C GLU A 94 -3.15 8.19 10.68
N ILE A 95 -3.61 8.83 9.62
CA ILE A 95 -4.02 8.15 8.38
C ILE A 95 -2.98 8.36 7.28
N MET A 96 -2.42 7.26 6.80
CA MET A 96 -1.53 7.20 5.65
C MET A 96 -2.31 6.66 4.45
N ALA A 97 -2.38 7.43 3.36
CA ALA A 97 -3.04 6.99 2.13
C ALA A 97 -2.08 6.18 1.27
N ASN A 98 -2.38 4.90 1.08
CA ASN A 98 -1.66 4.09 0.11
C ASN A 98 -2.14 4.44 -1.31
N VAL A 99 -1.21 4.78 -2.19
CA VAL A 99 -1.45 5.25 -3.56
C VAL A 99 -0.90 4.25 -4.55
N ALA A 100 -1.70 3.87 -5.53
CA ALA A 100 -1.31 2.94 -6.58
C ALA A 100 -1.87 3.37 -7.94
N GLY A 101 -1.20 2.96 -9.00
CA GLY A 101 -1.58 3.26 -10.37
C GLY A 101 -1.10 2.21 -11.37
N ALA A 102 -1.55 2.33 -12.61
CA ALA A 102 -1.06 1.56 -13.76
C ALA A 102 0.06 2.31 -14.50
N CYS A 103 0.12 3.62 -14.36
CA CYS A 103 1.14 4.52 -14.91
C CYS A 103 1.43 5.64 -13.90
N GLU A 104 2.41 6.45 -14.18
CA GLU A 104 2.89 7.54 -13.32
C GLU A 104 1.80 8.60 -13.08
N GLU A 105 1.05 8.93 -14.12
CA GLU A 105 -0.03 9.90 -14.08
C GLU A 105 -1.13 9.49 -13.09
N ASP A 106 -1.40 8.20 -12.96
CA ASP A 106 -2.37 7.67 -12.00
C ASP A 106 -2.00 8.02 -10.56
N TYR A 107 -0.69 7.89 -10.19
CA TYR A 107 -0.21 8.26 -8.86
C TYR A 107 -0.38 9.74 -8.60
N VAL A 108 -0.01 10.57 -9.58
CA VAL A 108 -0.13 12.04 -9.50
C VAL A 108 -1.60 12.46 -9.38
N GLU A 109 -2.51 11.86 -10.16
CA GLU A 109 -3.95 12.14 -10.08
C GLU A 109 -4.49 11.83 -8.68
N VAL A 110 -4.19 10.65 -8.15
CA VAL A 110 -4.65 10.25 -6.81
C VAL A 110 -4.12 11.19 -5.74
N ILE A 111 -2.82 11.53 -5.77
CA ILE A 111 -2.20 12.45 -4.81
C ILE A 111 -2.89 13.82 -4.86
N LYS A 112 -3.09 14.39 -6.06
CA LYS A 112 -3.73 15.70 -6.22
C LYS A 112 -5.14 15.73 -5.62
N LYS A 113 -5.95 14.67 -5.81
CA LYS A 113 -7.29 14.55 -5.21
C LYS A 113 -7.24 14.42 -3.68
N LEU A 114 -6.19 13.81 -3.14
CA LEU A 114 -6.04 13.59 -1.70
C LEU A 114 -5.34 14.77 -0.98
N ASN A 115 -4.70 15.69 -1.69
CA ASN A 115 -4.00 16.83 -1.08
C ASN A 115 -4.91 17.67 -0.17
N ASP A 116 -6.15 17.90 -0.57
CA ASP A 116 -7.13 18.71 0.17
C ASP A 116 -7.86 17.93 1.28
N GLN A 117 -7.50 16.66 1.52
CA GLN A 117 -8.13 15.83 2.54
C GLN A 117 -7.38 15.96 3.89
N PRO A 118 -7.92 16.65 4.90
CA PRO A 118 -7.19 16.95 6.14
C PRO A 118 -6.93 15.72 7.02
N VAL A 119 -7.73 14.66 6.86
CA VAL A 119 -7.58 13.40 7.57
C VAL A 119 -6.32 12.64 7.12
N ILE A 120 -5.90 12.81 5.87
CA ILE A 120 -4.68 12.20 5.35
C ILE A 120 -3.47 12.99 5.84
N LYS A 121 -2.50 12.30 6.43
CA LYS A 121 -1.27 12.88 7.00
C LYS A 121 -0.02 12.61 6.18
N ALA A 122 -0.01 11.50 5.45
CA ALA A 122 1.11 11.10 4.58
C ALA A 122 0.61 10.22 3.42
N TYR A 123 1.42 10.06 2.39
CA TYR A 123 1.21 9.14 1.28
C TYR A 123 2.16 7.96 1.38
N GLU A 124 1.69 6.75 1.05
CA GLU A 124 2.49 5.55 0.86
C GLU A 124 2.40 5.13 -0.61
N LEU A 125 3.46 5.34 -1.38
CA LEU A 125 3.51 4.92 -2.79
C LEU A 125 3.67 3.41 -2.89
N ASN A 126 2.70 2.74 -3.44
CA ASN A 126 2.74 1.30 -3.70
C ASN A 126 3.32 1.04 -5.10
N ILE A 127 4.63 1.15 -5.23
CA ILE A 127 5.35 0.89 -6.49
C ILE A 127 5.72 -0.58 -6.68
N SER A 128 5.30 -1.46 -5.79
CA SER A 128 5.81 -2.83 -5.65
C SER A 128 4.74 -3.93 -5.77
N CYS A 129 3.52 -3.62 -6.25
CA CYS A 129 2.45 -4.60 -6.34
C CYS A 129 2.75 -5.66 -7.42
N PRO A 130 2.97 -6.95 -7.06
CA PRO A 130 3.26 -8.01 -8.03
C PRO A 130 2.03 -8.45 -8.83
N ASN A 131 0.83 -8.02 -8.43
CA ASN A 131 -0.45 -8.49 -8.95
C ASN A 131 -1.05 -7.57 -10.03
N VAL A 132 -0.24 -6.68 -10.63
CA VAL A 132 -0.64 -5.75 -11.70
C VAL A 132 0.30 -5.93 -12.88
N LYS A 133 -0.24 -6.22 -14.08
CA LYS A 133 0.54 -6.48 -15.29
C LYS A 133 1.31 -5.25 -15.80
N HIS A 134 0.77 -4.04 -15.54
CA HIS A 134 1.40 -2.77 -15.90
C HIS A 134 1.41 -1.86 -14.67
N GLY A 135 2.47 -1.11 -14.45
CA GLY A 135 2.71 -0.35 -13.22
C GLY A 135 3.18 -1.25 -12.05
N GLY A 136 3.05 -0.80 -10.84
CA GLY A 136 3.35 -1.60 -9.64
C GLY A 136 4.77 -2.16 -9.62
N ILE A 137 4.92 -3.49 -9.76
CA ILE A 137 6.24 -4.15 -9.66
C ILE A 137 7.25 -3.65 -10.68
N GLY A 138 6.82 -3.26 -11.88
CA GLY A 138 7.71 -2.74 -12.92
C GLY A 138 8.41 -1.45 -12.49
N LEU A 139 7.70 -0.59 -11.75
CA LEU A 139 8.25 0.66 -11.23
C LEU A 139 9.19 0.42 -10.04
N GLY A 140 8.88 -0.55 -9.19
CA GLY A 140 9.61 -0.78 -7.94
C GLY A 140 10.79 -1.76 -8.04
N THR A 141 11.11 -2.29 -9.24
CA THR A 141 12.21 -3.26 -9.41
C THR A 141 13.45 -2.66 -10.07
N LYS A 142 13.37 -1.43 -10.55
CA LYS A 142 14.48 -0.70 -11.17
C LYS A 142 14.71 0.62 -10.44
N PRO A 143 15.95 0.89 -9.98
CA PRO A 143 16.26 2.09 -9.20
C PRO A 143 15.83 3.38 -9.90
N GLU A 144 16.11 3.51 -11.20
CA GLU A 144 15.80 4.70 -11.98
C GLU A 144 14.30 4.96 -12.13
N LEU A 145 13.46 3.90 -12.26
CA LEU A 145 12.02 4.03 -12.35
C LEU A 145 11.39 4.35 -10.98
N ALA A 146 11.90 3.70 -9.93
CA ALA A 146 11.48 3.98 -8.55
C ALA A 146 11.80 5.43 -8.15
N ALA A 147 12.99 5.91 -8.48
CA ALA A 147 13.40 7.29 -8.26
C ALA A 147 12.51 8.27 -9.04
N HIS A 148 12.27 7.99 -10.32
CA HIS A 148 11.47 8.87 -11.18
C HIS A 148 10.03 9.03 -10.66
N VAL A 149 9.33 7.92 -10.39
CA VAL A 149 7.95 7.99 -9.87
C VAL A 149 7.90 8.64 -8.48
N THR A 150 8.90 8.41 -7.64
CA THR A 150 9.02 9.07 -6.33
C THR A 150 9.11 10.58 -6.50
N LYS A 151 9.98 11.05 -7.39
CA LYS A 151 10.19 12.47 -7.65
C LYS A 151 8.92 13.18 -8.12
N ILE A 152 8.24 12.66 -9.15
CA ILE A 152 7.02 13.30 -9.68
C ILE A 152 5.88 13.29 -8.66
N CYS A 153 5.76 12.22 -7.85
CA CYS A 153 4.81 12.16 -6.76
C CYS A 153 5.14 13.19 -5.67
N LYS A 154 6.41 13.32 -5.30
CA LYS A 154 6.88 14.30 -4.32
C LYS A 154 6.62 15.73 -4.76
N GLU A 155 6.86 16.06 -6.03
CA GLU A 155 6.56 17.37 -6.62
C GLU A 155 5.06 17.70 -6.61
N SER A 156 4.20 16.69 -6.64
CA SER A 156 2.74 16.85 -6.65
C SER A 156 2.11 16.82 -5.26
N ALA A 157 2.82 16.30 -4.26
CA ALA A 157 2.31 16.08 -2.92
C ALA A 157 2.46 17.33 -2.02
N THR A 158 1.41 17.62 -1.23
CA THR A 158 1.46 18.64 -0.17
C THR A 158 1.79 18.06 1.20
N LYS A 159 1.90 16.74 1.29
CA LYS A 159 2.18 15.96 2.51
C LYS A 159 3.37 15.04 2.29
N PRO A 160 4.00 14.53 3.35
CA PRO A 160 5.13 13.60 3.24
C PRO A 160 4.79 12.36 2.41
N VAL A 161 5.80 11.91 1.65
CA VAL A 161 5.73 10.77 0.73
C VAL A 161 6.65 9.66 1.22
N TYR A 162 6.06 8.53 1.56
CA TYR A 162 6.74 7.28 1.89
C TYR A 162 6.70 6.36 0.68
N VAL A 163 7.74 5.55 0.49
CA VAL A 163 7.80 4.61 -0.63
C VAL A 163 7.85 3.19 -0.11
N LYS A 164 6.86 2.36 -0.49
CA LYS A 164 6.80 0.95 -0.11
C LYS A 164 7.53 0.08 -1.10
N LEU A 165 8.64 -0.51 -0.66
CA LEU A 165 9.57 -1.27 -1.49
C LEU A 165 9.13 -2.72 -1.67
N SER A 166 9.51 -3.28 -2.84
CA SER A 166 9.37 -4.70 -3.15
C SER A 166 10.56 -5.49 -2.61
N PRO A 167 10.33 -6.66 -1.97
CA PRO A 167 11.42 -7.58 -1.65
C PRO A 167 11.89 -8.40 -2.86
N ASN A 168 11.17 -8.32 -4.00
CA ASN A 168 11.42 -9.16 -5.18
C ASN A 168 12.46 -8.52 -6.12
N VAL A 169 13.58 -8.15 -5.57
CA VAL A 169 14.73 -7.52 -6.24
C VAL A 169 16.02 -8.18 -5.78
N THR A 170 17.11 -8.02 -6.54
CA THR A 170 18.41 -8.58 -6.16
C THR A 170 19.03 -7.80 -4.99
N ASP A 171 18.94 -6.47 -5.04
CA ASP A 171 19.43 -5.59 -3.98
C ASP A 171 18.39 -4.50 -3.67
N ILE A 172 17.75 -4.61 -2.52
CA ILE A 172 16.73 -3.66 -2.05
C ILE A 172 17.38 -2.33 -1.61
N VAL A 173 18.67 -2.35 -1.26
CA VAL A 173 19.38 -1.15 -0.81
C VAL A 173 19.59 -0.18 -1.96
N GLU A 174 19.84 -0.67 -3.19
CA GLU A 174 19.90 0.18 -4.38
C GLU A 174 18.59 0.93 -4.61
N ILE A 175 17.46 0.22 -4.50
CA ILE A 175 16.14 0.85 -4.66
C ILE A 175 15.88 1.86 -3.53
N ALA A 176 16.22 1.49 -2.28
CA ALA A 176 16.05 2.36 -1.12
C ALA A 176 16.82 3.68 -1.27
N LYS A 177 18.10 3.61 -1.67
CA LYS A 177 18.93 4.79 -1.94
C LYS A 177 18.38 5.66 -3.07
N ALA A 178 17.94 5.04 -4.16
CA ALA A 178 17.40 5.75 -5.31
C ALA A 178 16.12 6.54 -4.96
N VAL A 179 15.21 5.98 -4.15
CA VAL A 179 14.00 6.69 -3.73
C VAL A 179 14.30 7.75 -2.66
N GLU A 180 15.28 7.53 -1.79
CA GLU A 180 15.75 8.52 -0.81
C GLU A 180 16.34 9.74 -1.52
N GLU A 181 17.26 9.52 -2.47
CA GLU A 181 17.86 10.58 -3.30
C GLU A 181 16.83 11.33 -4.14
N ALA A 182 15.73 10.66 -4.54
CA ALA A 182 14.60 11.28 -5.24
C ALA A 182 13.67 12.11 -4.32
N GLY A 183 13.93 12.13 -3.01
CA GLY A 183 13.25 12.96 -2.02
C GLY A 183 12.11 12.28 -1.26
N ALA A 184 12.09 10.95 -1.17
CA ALA A 184 11.19 10.25 -0.27
C ALA A 184 11.40 10.71 1.19
N ASP A 185 10.32 10.96 1.91
CA ASP A 185 10.38 11.34 3.34
C ASP A 185 10.52 10.13 4.26
N GLY A 186 10.28 8.93 3.73
CA GLY A 186 10.45 7.67 4.44
C GLY A 186 10.29 6.46 3.53
N ILE A 187 10.69 5.30 4.07
CA ILE A 187 10.65 4.02 3.38
C ILE A 187 9.79 3.06 4.19
N VAL A 188 8.93 2.31 3.49
CA VAL A 188 8.13 1.23 4.09
C VAL A 188 8.67 -0.11 3.59
N LEU A 189 9.03 -1.00 4.49
CA LEU A 189 9.54 -2.34 4.24
C LEU A 189 8.59 -3.37 4.83
N ILE A 190 8.15 -4.27 4.04
CA ILE A 190 8.23 -4.55 2.62
C ILE A 190 6.85 -4.96 2.09
N ASN A 191 6.66 -4.96 0.76
CA ASN A 191 5.54 -5.66 0.14
C ASN A 191 5.79 -7.18 0.22
N THR A 192 4.86 -7.98 -0.27
CA THR A 192 4.86 -9.44 -0.17
C THR A 192 5.92 -10.10 -1.08
N LEU A 193 6.44 -11.24 -0.64
CA LEU A 193 7.31 -12.10 -1.46
C LEU A 193 6.50 -12.79 -2.55
N MET A 194 7.03 -12.89 -3.76
CA MET A 194 6.37 -13.65 -4.81
C MET A 194 6.42 -15.14 -4.52
N GLY A 195 5.26 -15.80 -4.59
CA GLY A 195 5.15 -17.22 -4.33
C GLY A 195 4.08 -17.90 -5.17
N MET A 196 4.09 -19.22 -5.17
CA MET A 196 3.09 -20.07 -5.79
C MET A 196 2.84 -21.30 -4.94
N ARG A 197 1.58 -21.76 -4.90
CA ARG A 197 1.20 -23.04 -4.29
C ARG A 197 0.45 -23.90 -5.30
N ILE A 198 0.83 -25.17 -5.38
CA ILE A 198 0.26 -26.14 -6.32
C ILE A 198 -0.60 -27.14 -5.52
N ASN A 199 -1.77 -27.47 -6.06
CA ASN A 199 -2.57 -28.60 -5.60
C ASN A 199 -1.90 -29.89 -6.06
N LEU A 200 -1.37 -30.68 -5.12
CA LEU A 200 -0.61 -31.90 -5.43
C LEU A 200 -1.45 -33.01 -6.07
N LYS A 201 -2.79 -32.96 -5.93
CA LYS A 201 -3.68 -33.95 -6.56
C LYS A 201 -3.96 -33.61 -8.03
N THR A 202 -4.03 -32.32 -8.37
CA THR A 202 -4.43 -31.89 -9.72
C THR A 202 -3.27 -31.33 -10.54
N GLY A 203 -2.14 -31.01 -9.92
CA GLY A 203 -0.98 -30.36 -10.53
C GLY A 203 -1.24 -28.89 -10.92
N LYS A 204 -2.36 -28.30 -10.51
CA LYS A 204 -2.74 -26.91 -10.87
C LYS A 204 -2.41 -25.92 -9.76
N PRO A 205 -2.11 -24.65 -10.09
CA PRO A 205 -1.99 -23.60 -9.10
C PRO A 205 -3.26 -23.44 -8.28
N LEU A 206 -3.14 -23.05 -6.99
CA LEU A 206 -4.30 -22.77 -6.15
C LEU A 206 -4.92 -21.40 -6.44
N LEU A 207 -4.11 -20.43 -6.90
CA LEU A 207 -4.60 -19.11 -7.29
C LEU A 207 -4.93 -19.07 -8.78
N ALA A 208 -6.02 -18.41 -9.15
CA ALA A 208 -6.37 -18.17 -10.54
C ALA A 208 -5.30 -17.36 -11.28
N ASN A 209 -4.60 -16.49 -10.59
CA ASN A 209 -3.47 -15.68 -11.10
C ASN A 209 -2.15 -16.46 -11.19
N VAL A 210 -2.15 -17.76 -10.88
CA VAL A 210 -0.98 -18.67 -10.82
C VAL A 210 -0.07 -18.34 -9.64
N THR A 211 0.49 -17.14 -9.59
CA THR A 211 1.34 -16.62 -8.51
C THR A 211 0.61 -15.56 -7.69
N GLY A 212 1.11 -15.30 -6.50
CA GLY A 212 0.64 -14.24 -5.61
C GLY A 212 1.73 -13.78 -4.66
N GLY A 213 1.39 -12.80 -3.84
CA GLY A 213 2.27 -12.33 -2.77
C GLY A 213 2.10 -13.19 -1.52
N LEU A 214 3.20 -13.69 -0.99
CA LEU A 214 3.27 -14.42 0.28
C LEU A 214 3.52 -13.45 1.42
N SER A 215 2.72 -13.56 2.47
CA SER A 215 2.89 -12.90 3.77
C SER A 215 2.68 -13.90 4.91
N GLY A 216 3.41 -13.71 6.04
CA GLY A 216 3.35 -14.59 7.20
C GLY A 216 4.68 -14.84 7.85
#